data_aed21fb00a39e8a791d70d9dbc9b23d3
#
_entry.id   aed21fb00a39e8a791d70d9dbc9b23d3
#
_cell.length_a   1.000
_cell.length_b   1.000
_cell.length_c   1.000
_cell.angle_alpha   90.00
_cell.angle_beta   90.00
_cell.angle_gamma   90.00
#
_symmetry.space_group_name_H-M   'P 1'
#
loop_
_entity.id
_entity.type
_entity.pdbx_description
1 polymer ?
#
loop_
_entity_poly.entity_id
_entity_poly.type
_entity_poly.pdbx_seq_one_letter_code
_entity_poly.pdbx_strand_id
1 'polypeptide(L)'
;MKNILFALLLITTSITQLSAQGYKVGDEAVDFKLKNVDGTSVSLADFPEAKGFIVIFTCNHCPFSVAYEDRIIALDKNYKAKGYPVIAINPNDPEIVPADGFKEMQQRAAEKGFKFPYLFDEGQKIYPIYGATRTPHVFLLNKDGKSLKVAYIGAIDDNSQDENAVSQKYLENAINALLSGNSPDPDFTKAIGCTIKSSAK
;
A
#
# COMPACT_ATOMS: atom_id res chain seq x y z
N MET A 1 4.88 58.21 38.94
CA MET A 1 5.74 57.40 38.09
C MET A 1 5.13 56.00 38.08
N LYS A 2 4.45 55.59 36.98
CA LYS A 2 3.75 54.28 36.86
C LYS A 2 4.68 53.34 36.14
N ASN A 3 5.14 52.29 36.81
CA ASN A 3 5.89 51.20 36.20
C ASN A 3 4.93 50.23 35.51
N ILE A 4 4.97 50.17 34.20
CA ILE A 4 4.25 49.15 33.38
C ILE A 4 5.18 47.97 33.21
N LEU A 5 4.87 46.86 33.91
CA LEU A 5 5.56 45.58 33.71
C LEU A 5 4.99 44.89 32.46
N PHE A 6 5.75 44.79 31.41
CA PHE A 6 5.42 43.98 30.21
C PHE A 6 5.75 42.52 30.53
N ALA A 7 4.71 41.70 30.75
CA ALA A 7 4.88 40.25 30.84
C ALA A 7 4.96 39.68 29.41
N LEU A 8 6.15 39.23 29.01
CA LEU A 8 6.37 38.52 27.74
C LEU A 8 5.86 37.07 27.89
N LEU A 9 4.71 36.76 27.27
CA LEU A 9 4.15 35.41 27.23
C LEU A 9 4.88 34.61 26.15
N LEU A 10 5.83 33.77 26.56
CA LEU A 10 6.50 32.82 25.66
C LEU A 10 5.53 31.65 25.33
N ILE A 11 4.92 31.69 24.15
CA ILE A 11 4.15 30.57 23.60
C ILE A 11 5.16 29.54 23.07
N THR A 12 5.44 28.50 23.84
CA THR A 12 6.19 27.36 23.40
C THR A 12 5.28 26.47 22.54
N THR A 13 5.38 26.58 21.22
CA THR A 13 4.78 25.62 20.28
C THR A 13 5.52 24.29 20.39
N SER A 14 4.96 23.34 21.11
CA SER A 14 5.44 21.94 21.10
C SER A 14 5.18 21.36 19.71
N ILE A 15 6.21 21.26 18.90
CA ILE A 15 6.19 20.46 17.66
C ILE A 15 6.25 18.99 18.11
N THR A 16 5.09 18.35 18.19
CA THR A 16 5.03 16.89 18.30
C THR A 16 5.60 16.31 17.01
N GLN A 17 6.81 15.76 17.06
CA GLN A 17 7.31 14.89 16.01
C GLN A 17 6.41 13.66 15.98
N LEU A 18 5.49 13.61 15.00
CA LEU A 18 4.74 12.42 14.68
C LEU A 18 5.74 11.41 14.11
N SER A 19 6.26 10.55 14.96
CA SER A 19 7.02 9.37 14.52
C SER A 19 6.08 8.60 13.62
N ALA A 20 6.45 8.36 12.36
CA ALA A 20 5.64 7.61 11.41
C ALA A 20 5.57 6.16 11.86
N GLN A 21 4.71 5.89 12.82
CA GLN A 21 4.26 4.55 13.15
C GLN A 21 3.25 4.19 12.06
N GLY A 22 3.60 3.23 11.18
CA GLY A 22 2.75 2.85 10.04
C GLY A 22 1.28 2.61 10.44
N TYR A 23 0.42 2.54 9.44
CA TYR A 23 -1.02 2.41 9.65
C TYR A 23 -1.40 1.17 10.46
N LYS A 24 -2.45 1.34 11.23
CA LYS A 24 -3.25 0.29 11.88
C LYS A 24 -4.61 0.22 11.18
N VAL A 25 -5.30 -0.90 11.35
CA VAL A 25 -6.69 -1.03 10.93
C VAL A 25 -7.54 0.04 11.61
N GLY A 26 -8.38 0.73 10.86
CA GLY A 26 -9.19 1.86 11.27
C GLY A 26 -8.56 3.24 11.04
N ASP A 27 -7.25 3.32 10.80
CA ASP A 27 -6.59 4.59 10.50
C ASP A 27 -7.07 5.17 9.16
N GLU A 28 -6.99 6.49 9.04
CA GLU A 28 -7.25 7.19 7.79
C GLU A 28 -5.99 7.16 6.92
N ALA A 29 -6.12 6.56 5.73
CA ALA A 29 -5.04 6.50 4.77
C ALA A 29 -4.96 7.81 3.97
N VAL A 30 -3.75 8.33 3.81
CA VAL A 30 -3.49 9.49 2.94
C VAL A 30 -3.40 9.06 1.48
N ASP A 31 -3.83 9.94 0.58
CA ASP A 31 -3.57 9.78 -0.85
C ASP A 31 -2.08 10.02 -1.15
N PHE A 32 -1.66 9.51 -2.28
CA PHE A 32 -0.30 9.69 -2.80
C PHE A 32 -0.37 9.99 -4.30
N LYS A 33 0.71 10.51 -4.85
CA LYS A 33 0.88 10.67 -6.29
C LYS A 33 2.24 10.14 -6.69
N LEU A 34 2.25 9.00 -7.38
CA LEU A 34 3.46 8.27 -7.75
C LEU A 34 3.53 8.06 -9.27
N LYS A 35 4.75 7.86 -9.77
CA LYS A 35 5.02 7.59 -11.17
C LYS A 35 4.63 6.15 -11.51
N ASN A 36 3.76 5.98 -12.49
CA ASN A 36 3.37 4.69 -13.04
C ASN A 36 4.35 4.22 -14.13
N VAL A 37 4.41 2.91 -14.36
CA VAL A 37 5.28 2.29 -15.38
C VAL A 37 5.01 2.77 -16.80
N ASP A 38 3.82 3.29 -17.12
CA ASP A 38 3.50 3.93 -18.41
C ASP A 38 4.01 5.37 -18.53
N GLY A 39 4.66 5.90 -17.49
CA GLY A 39 5.19 7.26 -17.41
C GLY A 39 4.21 8.30 -16.91
N THR A 40 2.95 7.97 -16.69
CA THR A 40 1.95 8.86 -16.08
C THR A 40 2.15 8.96 -14.56
N SER A 41 1.52 9.96 -13.93
CA SER A 41 1.42 10.01 -12.47
C SER A 41 0.03 9.56 -12.06
N VAL A 42 -0.05 8.70 -11.05
CA VAL A 42 -1.30 8.13 -10.55
C VAL A 42 -1.47 8.39 -9.06
N SER A 43 -2.68 8.79 -8.66
CA SER A 43 -3.14 8.95 -7.28
C SER A 43 -4.42 8.15 -7.04
N LEU A 44 -4.80 7.94 -5.78
CA LEU A 44 -6.07 7.29 -5.46
C LEU A 44 -7.28 8.15 -5.89
N ALA A 45 -7.11 9.49 -5.91
CA ALA A 45 -8.13 10.43 -6.37
C ALA A 45 -8.48 10.29 -7.87
N ASP A 46 -7.60 9.67 -8.67
CA ASP A 46 -7.85 9.44 -10.10
C ASP A 46 -8.93 8.34 -10.34
N PHE A 47 -9.42 7.70 -9.27
CA PHE A 47 -10.45 6.65 -9.30
C PHE A 47 -11.72 7.06 -8.54
N PRO A 48 -12.50 8.03 -9.07
CA PRO A 48 -13.65 8.58 -8.34
C PRO A 48 -14.72 7.52 -8.01
N GLU A 49 -14.88 6.52 -8.88
CA GLU A 49 -15.88 5.45 -8.74
C GLU A 49 -15.43 4.30 -7.80
N ALA A 50 -14.16 4.32 -7.33
CA ALA A 50 -13.69 3.30 -6.43
C ALA A 50 -14.41 3.38 -5.08
N LYS A 51 -14.79 2.21 -4.55
CA LYS A 51 -15.31 2.03 -3.18
C LYS A 51 -14.19 1.84 -2.17
N GLY A 52 -13.03 1.49 -2.66
CA GLY A 52 -11.80 1.27 -1.90
C GLY A 52 -10.67 0.88 -2.82
N PHE A 53 -9.55 0.43 -2.25
CA PHE A 53 -8.34 0.09 -3.01
C PHE A 53 -7.64 -1.11 -2.40
N ILE A 54 -7.10 -1.96 -3.26
CA ILE A 54 -6.16 -3.02 -2.89
C ILE A 54 -4.75 -2.46 -3.11
N VAL A 55 -4.16 -1.82 -2.10
CA VAL A 55 -2.78 -1.32 -2.17
C VAL A 55 -1.84 -2.44 -1.80
N ILE A 56 -0.91 -2.79 -2.70
CA ILE A 56 0.04 -3.88 -2.51
C ILE A 56 1.47 -3.36 -2.73
N PHE A 57 2.27 -3.35 -1.66
CA PHE A 57 3.70 -3.15 -1.78
C PHE A 57 4.33 -4.43 -2.30
N THR A 58 4.86 -4.41 -3.52
CA THR A 58 5.44 -5.57 -4.22
C THR A 58 6.67 -5.16 -5.02
N CYS A 59 7.41 -6.10 -5.58
CA CYS A 59 8.62 -5.81 -6.34
C CYS A 59 8.91 -6.92 -7.38
N ASN A 60 9.89 -6.69 -8.26
CA ASN A 60 10.19 -7.61 -9.36
C ASN A 60 11.03 -8.82 -8.95
N HIS A 61 11.94 -8.66 -7.98
CA HIS A 61 12.99 -9.66 -7.71
C HIS A 61 12.66 -10.60 -6.56
N CYS A 62 11.78 -10.21 -5.63
CA CYS A 62 11.46 -11.04 -4.47
C CYS A 62 10.70 -12.31 -4.91
N PRO A 63 11.19 -13.53 -4.58
CA PRO A 63 10.52 -14.76 -4.97
C PRO A 63 9.06 -14.84 -4.51
N PHE A 64 8.75 -14.29 -3.33
CA PHE A 64 7.38 -14.21 -2.84
C PHE A 64 6.52 -13.27 -3.70
N SER A 65 7.03 -12.09 -4.07
CA SER A 65 6.30 -11.17 -4.95
C SER A 65 6.05 -11.79 -6.31
N VAL A 66 7.06 -12.42 -6.89
CA VAL A 66 6.96 -13.12 -8.19
C VAL A 66 5.92 -14.25 -8.14
N ALA A 67 5.90 -15.04 -7.06
CA ALA A 67 4.93 -16.12 -6.88
C ALA A 67 3.47 -15.63 -6.77
N TYR A 68 3.27 -14.37 -6.37
CA TYR A 68 1.94 -13.78 -6.23
C TYR A 68 1.45 -13.00 -7.45
N GLU A 69 2.27 -12.76 -8.49
CA GLU A 69 1.90 -11.90 -9.62
C GLU A 69 0.59 -12.30 -10.29
N ASP A 70 0.43 -13.59 -10.61
CA ASP A 70 -0.76 -14.08 -11.29
C ASP A 70 -2.01 -13.96 -10.41
N ARG A 71 -1.85 -14.14 -9.08
CA ARG A 71 -2.92 -13.90 -8.10
C ARG A 71 -3.28 -12.42 -7.98
N ILE A 72 -2.29 -11.51 -8.04
CA ILE A 72 -2.53 -10.05 -8.05
C ILE A 72 -3.28 -9.65 -9.34
N ILE A 73 -2.92 -10.23 -10.49
CA ILE A 73 -3.65 -10.02 -11.75
C ILE A 73 -5.10 -10.50 -11.62
N ALA A 74 -5.31 -11.68 -11.02
CA ALA A 74 -6.64 -12.21 -10.78
C ALA A 74 -7.46 -11.34 -9.82
N LEU A 75 -6.84 -10.78 -8.78
CA LEU A 75 -7.48 -9.85 -7.84
C LEU A 75 -7.99 -8.59 -8.56
N ASP A 76 -7.16 -7.94 -9.39
CA ASP A 76 -7.60 -6.76 -10.16
C ASP A 76 -8.76 -7.12 -11.09
N LYS A 77 -8.64 -8.22 -11.85
CA LYS A 77 -9.67 -8.71 -12.75
C LYS A 77 -11.01 -8.96 -12.05
N ASN A 78 -10.98 -9.53 -10.85
CA ASN A 78 -12.17 -9.97 -10.11
C ASN A 78 -12.83 -8.84 -9.31
N TYR A 79 -12.05 -7.83 -8.86
CA TYR A 79 -12.52 -6.86 -7.88
C TYR A 79 -12.55 -5.42 -8.38
N LYS A 80 -11.82 -5.07 -9.46
CA LYS A 80 -11.84 -3.72 -10.05
C LYS A 80 -13.25 -3.26 -10.42
N ALA A 81 -14.00 -4.07 -11.14
CA ALA A 81 -15.38 -3.75 -11.53
C ALA A 81 -16.36 -3.72 -10.34
N LYS A 82 -15.97 -4.27 -9.19
CA LYS A 82 -16.74 -4.21 -7.94
C LYS A 82 -16.39 -2.98 -7.10
N GLY A 83 -15.43 -2.16 -7.58
CA GLY A 83 -15.01 -0.92 -6.94
C GLY A 83 -13.71 -1.04 -6.11
N TYR A 84 -12.98 -2.13 -6.21
CA TYR A 84 -11.70 -2.35 -5.50
C TYR A 84 -10.56 -2.64 -6.50
N PRO A 85 -10.06 -1.63 -7.23
CA PRO A 85 -8.90 -1.79 -8.10
C PRO A 85 -7.63 -2.09 -7.31
N VAL A 86 -6.70 -2.81 -7.93
CA VAL A 86 -5.33 -2.99 -7.41
C VAL A 86 -4.50 -1.75 -7.72
N ILE A 87 -3.72 -1.30 -6.74
CA ILE A 87 -2.64 -0.33 -6.87
C ILE A 87 -1.37 -0.99 -6.34
N ALA A 88 -0.51 -1.44 -7.23
CA ALA A 88 0.76 -2.04 -6.87
C ALA A 88 1.85 -0.95 -6.73
N ILE A 89 2.68 -1.03 -5.71
CA ILE A 89 3.74 -0.05 -5.42
C ILE A 89 5.05 -0.81 -5.18
N ASN A 90 6.09 -0.46 -5.93
CA ASN A 90 7.44 -0.95 -5.66
C ASN A 90 8.17 -0.01 -4.70
N PRO A 91 8.47 -0.46 -3.46
CA PRO A 91 9.10 0.35 -2.43
C PRO A 91 10.62 0.21 -2.39
N ASN A 92 11.22 -0.67 -3.20
CA ASN A 92 12.64 -0.98 -3.09
C ASN A 92 13.52 0.11 -3.72
N ASP A 93 14.66 0.37 -3.07
CA ASP A 93 15.69 1.25 -3.60
C ASP A 93 16.44 0.55 -4.74
N PRO A 94 16.40 1.10 -5.97
CA PRO A 94 17.10 0.52 -7.12
C PRO A 94 18.62 0.60 -7.02
N GLU A 95 19.18 1.45 -6.17
CA GLU A 95 20.62 1.47 -5.90
C GLU A 95 21.06 0.22 -5.13
N ILE A 96 20.16 -0.34 -4.31
CA ILE A 96 20.41 -1.60 -3.58
C ILE A 96 20.01 -2.80 -4.43
N VAL A 97 18.87 -2.70 -5.17
CA VAL A 97 18.35 -3.78 -6.00
C VAL A 97 18.06 -3.25 -7.41
N PRO A 98 19.04 -3.25 -8.31
CA PRO A 98 18.85 -2.76 -9.68
C PRO A 98 17.68 -3.42 -10.45
N ALA A 99 17.39 -4.69 -10.13
CA ALA A 99 16.24 -5.43 -10.71
C ALA A 99 14.86 -4.84 -10.37
N ASP A 100 14.80 -3.95 -9.39
CA ASP A 100 13.59 -3.23 -9.00
C ASP A 100 13.57 -1.78 -9.51
N GLY A 101 14.50 -1.42 -10.42
CA GLY A 101 14.55 -0.13 -11.07
C GLY A 101 13.33 0.14 -11.96
N PHE A 102 13.10 1.42 -12.27
CA PHE A 102 11.91 1.83 -13.01
C PHE A 102 11.82 1.18 -14.40
N LYS A 103 12.94 1.02 -15.11
CA LYS A 103 12.99 0.36 -16.43
C LYS A 103 12.62 -1.12 -16.32
N GLU A 104 13.13 -1.79 -15.30
CA GLU A 104 12.86 -3.21 -15.02
C GLU A 104 11.40 -3.42 -14.61
N MET A 105 10.79 -2.47 -13.88
CA MET A 105 9.36 -2.45 -13.59
C MET A 105 8.52 -2.35 -14.88
N GLN A 106 8.91 -1.47 -15.82
CA GLN A 106 8.23 -1.32 -17.12
C GLN A 106 8.28 -2.64 -17.91
N GLN A 107 9.46 -3.26 -17.97
CA GLN A 107 9.64 -4.53 -18.64
C GLN A 107 8.78 -5.63 -17.98
N ARG A 108 8.83 -5.75 -16.66
CA ARG A 108 8.05 -6.74 -15.90
C ARG A 108 6.55 -6.58 -16.11
N ALA A 109 6.06 -5.34 -16.05
CA ALA A 109 4.64 -5.05 -16.27
C ALA A 109 4.18 -5.42 -17.68
N ALA A 110 5.02 -5.18 -18.69
CA ALA A 110 4.75 -5.56 -20.07
C ALA A 110 4.76 -7.09 -20.26
N GLU A 111 5.76 -7.79 -19.74
CA GLU A 111 5.89 -9.27 -19.83
C GLU A 111 4.72 -9.99 -19.16
N LYS A 112 4.29 -9.51 -18.00
CA LYS A 112 3.18 -10.10 -17.24
C LYS A 112 1.81 -9.58 -17.64
N GLY A 113 1.76 -8.51 -18.44
CA GLY A 113 0.52 -7.93 -18.93
C GLY A 113 -0.30 -7.27 -17.84
N PHE A 114 0.33 -6.59 -16.86
CA PHE A 114 -0.35 -5.88 -15.79
C PHE A 114 -1.34 -4.86 -16.36
N LYS A 115 -2.60 -4.88 -15.88
CA LYS A 115 -3.67 -3.96 -16.26
C LYS A 115 -4.04 -2.98 -15.13
N PHE A 116 -3.35 -3.09 -14.00
CA PHE A 116 -3.43 -2.20 -12.85
C PHE A 116 -2.21 -1.28 -12.81
N PRO A 117 -2.28 -0.13 -12.12
CA PRO A 117 -1.13 0.73 -11.89
C PRO A 117 -0.01 -0.01 -11.14
N TYR A 118 1.21 0.07 -11.67
CA TYR A 118 2.41 -0.39 -10.99
C TYR A 118 3.33 0.80 -10.78
N LEU A 119 3.34 1.30 -9.56
CA LEU A 119 3.89 2.60 -9.18
C LEU A 119 5.27 2.45 -8.55
N PHE A 120 6.14 3.42 -8.84
CA PHE A 120 7.47 3.50 -8.25
C PHE A 120 7.45 4.48 -7.06
N ASP A 121 7.78 3.99 -5.85
CA ASP A 121 7.94 4.82 -4.65
C ASP A 121 9.31 5.51 -4.65
N GLU A 122 9.49 6.44 -5.60
CA GLU A 122 10.75 7.17 -5.76
C GLU A 122 11.11 7.95 -4.50
N GLY A 123 12.29 7.64 -3.96
CA GLY A 123 12.78 8.21 -2.70
C GLY A 123 12.09 7.62 -1.47
N GLN A 124 11.39 6.51 -1.61
CA GLN A 124 10.88 5.70 -0.50
C GLN A 124 10.01 6.47 0.50
N LYS A 125 9.05 7.26 -0.02
CA LYS A 125 8.25 8.21 0.76
C LYS A 125 6.95 7.61 1.30
N ILE A 126 6.37 6.64 0.58
CA ILE A 126 5.02 6.15 0.84
C ILE A 126 5.03 4.88 1.69
N TYR A 127 5.96 3.94 1.42
CA TYR A 127 5.98 2.70 2.19
C TYR A 127 6.16 2.90 3.71
N PRO A 128 6.95 3.91 4.20
CA PRO A 128 7.08 4.14 5.63
C PRO A 128 5.78 4.70 6.25
N ILE A 129 5.05 5.56 5.51
CA ILE A 129 3.76 6.12 5.96
C ILE A 129 2.75 4.98 6.16
N TYR A 130 2.69 4.05 5.20
CA TYR A 130 1.82 2.87 5.31
C TYR A 130 2.32 1.88 6.38
N GLY A 131 3.61 1.89 6.70
CA GLY A 131 4.22 0.91 7.59
C GLY A 131 4.46 -0.43 6.91
N ALA A 132 4.62 -0.42 5.58
CA ALA A 132 4.97 -1.61 4.84
C ALA A 132 6.38 -2.09 5.21
N THR A 133 6.56 -3.38 5.46
CA THR A 133 7.82 -3.97 5.89
C THR A 133 8.29 -5.10 4.99
N ARG A 134 7.40 -5.60 4.13
CA ARG A 134 7.62 -6.77 3.28
C ARG A 134 7.14 -6.50 1.86
N THR A 135 7.60 -7.33 0.94
CA THR A 135 7.04 -7.48 -0.40
C THR A 135 6.73 -8.97 -0.65
N PRO A 136 5.43 -9.35 -0.87
CA PRO A 136 4.26 -8.47 -0.86
C PRO A 136 3.78 -8.09 0.56
N HIS A 137 3.12 -6.91 0.69
CA HIS A 137 2.41 -6.47 1.89
C HIS A 137 1.15 -5.72 1.47
N VAL A 138 0.00 -6.15 1.91
CA VAL A 138 -1.32 -5.65 1.51
C VAL A 138 -1.87 -4.65 2.52
N PHE A 139 -2.48 -3.59 1.99
CA PHE A 139 -3.33 -2.63 2.71
C PHE A 139 -4.64 -2.50 1.94
N LEU A 140 -5.72 -3.06 2.46
CA LEU A 140 -7.04 -2.90 1.89
C LEU A 140 -7.67 -1.63 2.46
N LEU A 141 -7.94 -0.68 1.58
CA LEU A 141 -8.60 0.58 1.94
C LEU A 141 -10.08 0.52 1.58
N ASN A 142 -10.93 1.05 2.44
CA ASN A 142 -12.37 1.19 2.20
C ASN A 142 -12.80 2.65 2.29
N LYS A 143 -13.66 3.11 1.39
CA LYS A 143 -14.19 4.47 1.42
C LYS A 143 -15.22 4.60 2.54
N ASP A 144 -15.03 5.61 3.39
CA ASP A 144 -15.96 6.00 4.43
C ASP A 144 -16.26 7.50 4.27
N GLY A 145 -17.37 7.80 3.62
CA GLY A 145 -17.69 9.16 3.21
C GLY A 145 -16.63 9.74 2.26
N LYS A 146 -15.88 10.74 2.72
CA LYS A 146 -14.80 11.39 1.96
C LYS A 146 -13.41 10.86 2.28
N SER A 147 -13.26 10.02 3.32
CA SER A 147 -11.97 9.47 3.74
C SER A 147 -11.79 8.03 3.26
N LEU A 148 -10.55 7.56 3.27
CA LEU A 148 -10.18 6.18 3.05
C LEU A 148 -9.71 5.59 4.36
N LYS A 149 -10.38 4.54 4.85
CA LYS A 149 -10.03 3.83 6.07
C LYS A 149 -9.30 2.54 5.73
N VAL A 150 -8.25 2.23 6.48
CA VAL A 150 -7.57 0.95 6.40
C VAL A 150 -8.48 -0.12 7.00
N ALA A 151 -8.94 -1.05 6.17
CA ALA A 151 -9.87 -2.09 6.57
C ALA A 151 -9.20 -3.44 6.84
N TYR A 152 -8.05 -3.70 6.18
CA TYR A 152 -7.25 -4.91 6.39
C TYR A 152 -5.78 -4.61 6.10
N ILE A 153 -4.88 -5.26 6.87
CA ILE A 153 -3.44 -5.24 6.66
C ILE A 153 -2.91 -6.67 6.71
N GLY A 154 -2.08 -7.10 5.74
CA GLY A 154 -1.43 -8.40 5.86
C GLY A 154 -1.04 -9.09 4.57
N ALA A 155 -1.24 -10.41 4.54
CA ALA A 155 -0.94 -11.29 3.43
C ALA A 155 -2.10 -11.36 2.42
N ILE A 156 -1.82 -11.83 1.21
CA ILE A 156 -2.84 -12.13 0.19
C ILE A 156 -3.61 -13.40 0.61
N ASP A 157 -2.89 -14.44 0.96
CA ASP A 157 -3.42 -15.75 1.41
C ASP A 157 -2.40 -16.45 2.33
N ASP A 158 -2.65 -17.70 2.69
CA ASP A 158 -1.82 -18.48 3.63
C ASP A 158 -0.73 -19.32 2.93
N ASN A 159 -0.65 -19.32 1.57
CA ASN A 159 0.35 -20.12 0.86
C ASN A 159 0.96 -19.39 -0.33
N SER A 160 2.15 -18.83 -0.15
CA SER A 160 2.86 -18.13 -1.22
C SER A 160 3.46 -19.06 -2.29
N GLN A 161 3.64 -20.34 -2.00
CA GLN A 161 4.37 -21.27 -2.88
C GLN A 161 3.44 -22.04 -3.83
N ASP A 162 2.26 -22.43 -3.35
CA ASP A 162 1.32 -23.23 -4.14
C ASP A 162 -0.11 -22.67 -3.98
N GLU A 163 -0.63 -22.10 -5.08
CA GLU A 163 -1.99 -21.56 -5.13
C GLU A 163 -3.05 -22.66 -4.85
N ASN A 164 -2.80 -23.91 -5.29
CA ASN A 164 -3.73 -25.00 -5.11
C ASN A 164 -3.79 -25.51 -3.66
N ALA A 165 -2.78 -25.18 -2.86
CA ALA A 165 -2.72 -25.52 -1.43
C ALA A 165 -3.15 -24.36 -0.51
N VAL A 166 -3.71 -23.28 -1.08
CA VAL A 166 -4.29 -22.17 -0.32
C VAL A 166 -5.56 -22.65 0.39
N SER A 167 -5.58 -22.52 1.72
CA SER A 167 -6.74 -22.82 2.57
C SER A 167 -7.45 -21.56 3.04
N GLN A 168 -6.72 -20.43 3.18
CA GLN A 168 -7.24 -19.16 3.65
C GLN A 168 -6.92 -18.04 2.65
N LYS A 169 -7.95 -17.54 1.98
CA LYS A 169 -7.86 -16.40 1.05
C LYS A 169 -8.11 -15.09 1.78
N TYR A 170 -7.19 -14.71 2.67
CA TYR A 170 -7.38 -13.58 3.59
C TYR A 170 -7.88 -12.30 2.93
N LEU A 171 -7.19 -11.85 1.86
CA LEU A 171 -7.55 -10.62 1.17
C LEU A 171 -8.91 -10.73 0.45
N GLU A 172 -9.16 -11.83 -0.26
CA GLU A 172 -10.45 -12.03 -0.93
C GLU A 172 -11.61 -12.07 0.09
N ASN A 173 -11.40 -12.74 1.24
CA ASN A 173 -12.38 -12.78 2.32
C ASN A 173 -12.63 -11.37 2.88
N ALA A 174 -11.57 -10.58 3.09
CA ALA A 174 -11.69 -9.21 3.58
C ALA A 174 -12.47 -8.32 2.60
N ILE A 175 -12.17 -8.40 1.29
CA ILE A 175 -12.90 -7.62 0.27
C ILE A 175 -14.37 -8.05 0.20
N ASN A 176 -14.65 -9.37 0.24
CA ASN A 176 -16.01 -9.89 0.20
C ASN A 176 -16.83 -9.50 1.44
N ALA A 177 -16.21 -9.42 2.63
CA ALA A 177 -16.83 -8.88 3.82
C ALA A 177 -17.27 -7.42 3.61
N LEU A 178 -16.36 -6.56 3.12
CA LEU A 178 -16.68 -5.15 2.81
C LEU A 178 -17.79 -5.02 1.77
N LEU A 179 -17.75 -5.82 0.70
CA LEU A 179 -18.80 -5.83 -0.33
C LEU A 179 -20.18 -6.24 0.23
N SER A 180 -20.20 -7.02 1.31
CA SER A 180 -21.40 -7.44 2.03
C SER A 180 -21.80 -6.49 3.15
N GLY A 181 -21.08 -5.38 3.35
CA GLY A 181 -21.34 -4.38 4.40
C GLY A 181 -20.84 -4.80 5.79
N ASN A 182 -19.94 -5.79 5.85
CA ASN A 182 -19.34 -6.29 7.10
C ASN A 182 -17.88 -5.85 7.21
N SER A 183 -17.36 -5.83 8.43
CA SER A 183 -15.92 -5.67 8.66
C SER A 183 -15.17 -6.97 8.37
N PRO A 184 -13.93 -6.91 7.87
CA PRO A 184 -13.06 -8.08 7.73
C PRO A 184 -12.80 -8.78 9.08
N ASP A 185 -12.75 -10.10 9.05
CA ASP A 185 -12.32 -10.94 10.17
C ASP A 185 -11.60 -12.20 9.63
N PRO A 186 -10.26 -12.32 9.85
CA PRO A 186 -9.40 -11.34 10.53
C PRO A 186 -9.20 -10.05 9.72
N ASP A 187 -9.05 -8.91 10.40
CA ASP A 187 -8.71 -7.62 9.81
C ASP A 187 -7.18 -7.38 9.70
N PHE A 188 -6.41 -8.25 10.33
CA PHE A 188 -4.94 -8.25 10.31
C PHE A 188 -4.40 -9.66 10.19
N THR A 189 -3.38 -9.83 9.30
CA THR A 189 -2.54 -11.03 9.26
C THR A 189 -1.07 -10.64 9.08
N LYS A 190 -0.17 -11.56 9.39
CA LYS A 190 1.26 -11.30 9.20
C LYS A 190 1.61 -11.35 7.71
N ALA A 191 2.14 -10.26 7.15
CA ALA A 191 2.70 -10.28 5.80
C ALA A 191 3.91 -11.21 5.74
N ILE A 192 3.96 -12.06 4.70
CA ILE A 192 5.05 -13.00 4.43
C ILE A 192 5.70 -12.61 3.12
N GLY A 193 7.01 -12.36 3.16
CA GLY A 193 7.76 -11.89 2.01
C GLY A 193 9.15 -11.39 2.35
N CYS A 194 9.86 -10.87 1.37
CA CYS A 194 11.17 -10.28 1.54
C CYS A 194 11.05 -8.93 2.28
N THR A 195 12.04 -8.59 3.09
CA THR A 195 12.15 -7.26 3.69
C THR A 195 12.37 -6.22 2.59
N ILE A 196 11.68 -5.09 2.68
CA ILE A 196 11.88 -3.92 1.80
C ILE A 196 13.35 -3.50 1.88
N LYS A 197 13.96 -3.24 0.72
CA LYS A 197 15.35 -2.80 0.60
C LYS A 197 15.39 -1.28 0.62
N SER A 198 16.00 -0.72 1.65
CA SER A 198 16.04 0.73 1.87
C SER A 198 17.43 1.17 2.26
N SER A 199 17.90 2.26 1.64
CA SER A 199 19.10 2.98 2.02
C SER A 199 18.85 3.95 3.19
N ALA A 200 17.59 4.27 3.50
CA ALA A 200 17.26 5.07 4.67
C ALA A 200 17.59 4.30 5.96
N LYS A 201 18.46 4.90 6.75
CA LYS A 201 18.82 4.45 8.10
C LYS A 201 17.87 5.04 9.13
#